data_dd6e7717fa10104ea007746650d9f1a3
#
_entry.id   dd6e7717fa10104ea007746650d9f1a3
#
_cell.length_a   1.000
_cell.length_b   1.000
_cell.length_c   1.000
_cell.angle_alpha   90.00
_cell.angle_beta   90.00
_cell.angle_gamma   90.00
#
_symmetry.space_group_name_H-M   'P 1'
#
loop_
_entity.id
_entity.type
_entity.pdbx_description
1 polymer ?
#
loop_
_entity_poly.entity_id
_entity_poly.type
_entity_poly.pdbx_seq_one_letter_code
_entity_poly.pdbx_strand_id
1 'polypeptide(L)'
;MGTIKDTVSKDIQAQKAVGIVEKSEYEQALSQYNLNITDEEVKAAVTKIIAEKVSENDNLEVKKFLLGSVELTTLSTTDTEEKVLEMVEKVNRFDSEYPDLPHVAALCAYPCFTKLMADSLEVDGVDITNVTGNFPSSQTFLEVKTIETALAIKDGATHIDIVMPVGKFLSGDYEGVCDTINELKQVCGDVPMKVILETGDLGNASAIKTASLLSMYAGADYIKTSTGKEKISATPESVYVMCQAIKEYYDKTGIQIGLKPAGGINTVMDAVIYCTIVKEVLGEKWLTNYWFRMGTSRLTNLLLSEIIGTETKFF
;
A
#
# COMPACT_ATOMS: atom_id res chain seq x y z
N MET A 1 9.79 35.30 -32.50
CA MET A 1 10.13 34.07 -31.78
C MET A 1 8.96 33.70 -30.91
N GLY A 2 8.07 32.81 -31.35
CA GLY A 2 6.99 32.27 -30.51
C GLY A 2 7.61 31.36 -29.46
N THR A 3 7.17 31.48 -28.23
CA THR A 3 7.66 30.64 -27.12
C THR A 3 7.13 29.21 -27.27
N ILE A 4 7.87 28.22 -26.80
CA ILE A 4 7.44 26.79 -26.78
C ILE A 4 6.02 26.64 -26.23
N LYS A 5 5.63 27.50 -25.26
CA LYS A 5 4.26 27.55 -24.70
C LYS A 5 3.18 27.87 -25.76
N ASP A 6 3.48 28.75 -26.75
CA ASP A 6 2.50 29.14 -27.78
C ASP A 6 2.28 28.01 -28.79
N THR A 7 3.31 27.19 -29.05
CA THR A 7 3.24 26.04 -29.96
C THR A 7 2.43 24.91 -29.31
N VAL A 8 2.76 24.54 -28.07
CA VAL A 8 2.05 23.48 -27.30
C VAL A 8 0.57 23.85 -27.09
N SER A 9 0.27 25.14 -26.79
CA SER A 9 -1.12 25.58 -26.61
C SER A 9 -1.93 25.51 -27.92
N LYS A 10 -1.31 25.79 -29.08
CA LYS A 10 -1.98 25.68 -30.38
C LYS A 10 -2.21 24.23 -30.79
N ASP A 11 -1.30 23.32 -30.50
CA ASP A 11 -1.46 21.90 -30.83
C ASP A 11 -2.56 21.28 -29.98
N ILE A 12 -2.64 21.62 -28.68
CA ILE A 12 -3.75 21.20 -27.79
C ILE A 12 -5.11 21.77 -28.25
N GLN A 13 -5.14 23.03 -28.72
CA GLN A 13 -6.38 23.61 -29.24
C GLN A 13 -6.78 23.03 -30.61
N ALA A 14 -5.82 22.67 -31.45
CA ALA A 14 -6.07 22.04 -32.75
C ALA A 14 -6.62 20.60 -32.56
N GLN A 15 -6.10 19.84 -31.60
CA GLN A 15 -6.60 18.52 -31.27
C GLN A 15 -8.03 18.55 -30.68
N LYS A 16 -8.37 19.55 -29.87
CA LYS A 16 -9.75 19.77 -29.40
C LYS A 16 -10.75 20.15 -30.49
N ALA A 17 -10.29 20.75 -31.58
CA ALA A 17 -11.15 21.18 -32.70
C ALA A 17 -11.54 20.03 -33.66
N VAL A 18 -10.83 18.88 -33.63
CA VAL A 18 -11.07 17.76 -34.57
C VAL A 18 -11.99 16.69 -33.98
N GLY A 19 -12.40 16.79 -32.70
CA GLY A 19 -13.44 15.94 -32.10
C GLY A 19 -13.13 14.45 -31.93
N ILE A 20 -11.89 14.02 -32.20
CA ILE A 20 -11.43 12.66 -31.98
C ILE A 20 -10.19 12.75 -31.09
N VAL A 21 -10.41 12.94 -29.79
CA VAL A 21 -9.37 12.66 -28.80
C VAL A 21 -9.39 11.14 -28.65
N GLU A 22 -8.39 10.45 -29.20
CA GLU A 22 -8.17 9.04 -28.86
C GLU A 22 -8.01 8.96 -27.34
N LYS A 23 -8.81 8.10 -26.71
CA LYS A 23 -8.67 7.85 -25.27
C LYS A 23 -7.29 7.28 -25.02
N SER A 24 -6.64 7.72 -23.96
CA SER A 24 -5.38 7.14 -23.53
C SER A 24 -5.56 5.65 -23.20
N GLU A 25 -4.48 4.89 -23.18
CA GLU A 25 -4.49 3.47 -22.84
C GLU A 25 -5.15 3.24 -21.47
N TYR A 26 -4.89 4.12 -20.52
CA TYR A 26 -5.48 4.04 -19.16
C TYR A 26 -6.95 4.42 -19.13
N GLU A 27 -7.39 5.40 -19.92
CA GLU A 27 -8.81 5.71 -20.07
C GLU A 27 -9.58 4.58 -20.75
N GLN A 28 -8.96 3.89 -21.70
CA GLN A 28 -9.53 2.69 -22.32
C GLN A 28 -9.65 1.55 -21.31
N ALA A 29 -8.62 1.32 -20.49
CA ALA A 29 -8.66 0.33 -19.43
C ALA A 29 -9.77 0.64 -18.42
N LEU A 30 -9.85 1.86 -17.92
CA LEU A 30 -10.90 2.29 -16.98
C LEU A 30 -12.32 2.12 -17.54
N SER A 31 -12.51 2.33 -18.86
CA SER A 31 -13.83 2.21 -19.49
C SER A 31 -14.46 0.80 -19.40
N GLN A 32 -13.65 -0.21 -19.03
CA GLN A 32 -14.10 -1.59 -18.86
C GLN A 32 -14.68 -1.88 -17.47
N TYR A 33 -14.63 -0.91 -16.55
CA TYR A 33 -15.04 -1.06 -15.15
C TYR A 33 -16.23 -0.15 -14.81
N ASN A 34 -17.05 -0.62 -13.88
CA ASN A 34 -18.06 0.26 -13.29
C ASN A 34 -17.39 1.12 -12.20
N LEU A 35 -17.15 2.37 -12.52
CA LEU A 35 -16.58 3.35 -11.58
C LEU A 35 -17.66 4.08 -10.76
N ASN A 36 -18.93 3.95 -11.12
CA ASN A 36 -20.06 4.58 -10.41
C ASN A 36 -20.42 3.73 -9.18
N ILE A 37 -19.62 3.84 -8.15
CA ILE A 37 -19.83 3.23 -6.84
C ILE A 37 -20.02 4.34 -5.82
N THR A 38 -21.07 4.25 -5.00
CA THR A 38 -21.39 5.27 -4.00
C THR A 38 -20.85 4.90 -2.62
N ASP A 39 -20.59 5.93 -1.80
CA ASP A 39 -20.12 5.72 -0.42
C ASP A 39 -21.21 5.04 0.43
N GLU A 40 -22.48 5.26 0.14
CA GLU A 40 -23.61 4.63 0.81
C GLU A 40 -23.66 3.11 0.55
N GLU A 41 -23.49 2.70 -0.72
CA GLU A 41 -23.42 1.28 -1.09
C GLU A 41 -22.24 0.58 -0.42
N VAL A 42 -21.08 1.22 -0.43
CA VAL A 42 -19.87 0.71 0.23
C VAL A 42 -20.08 0.56 1.73
N LYS A 43 -20.62 1.59 2.39
CA LYS A 43 -20.92 1.58 3.83
C LYS A 43 -21.92 0.48 4.20
N ALA A 44 -22.95 0.29 3.40
CA ALA A 44 -23.95 -0.76 3.63
C ALA A 44 -23.32 -2.16 3.52
N ALA A 45 -22.49 -2.39 2.49
CA ALA A 45 -21.78 -3.66 2.30
C ALA A 45 -20.80 -3.96 3.44
N VAL A 46 -19.99 -2.97 3.83
CA VAL A 46 -19.03 -3.10 4.94
C VAL A 46 -19.76 -3.37 6.25
N THR A 47 -20.83 -2.62 6.55
CA THR A 47 -21.63 -2.84 7.76
C THR A 47 -22.16 -4.27 7.83
N LYS A 48 -22.65 -4.80 6.69
CA LYS A 48 -23.13 -6.19 6.61
C LYS A 48 -22.01 -7.20 6.86
N ILE A 49 -20.84 -7.04 6.22
CA ILE A 49 -19.69 -7.94 6.44
C ILE A 49 -19.27 -7.94 7.90
N ILE A 50 -19.19 -6.75 8.53
CA ILE A 50 -18.80 -6.63 9.93
C ILE A 50 -19.81 -7.36 10.83
N ALA A 51 -21.09 -7.14 10.62
CA ALA A 51 -22.14 -7.73 11.45
C ALA A 51 -22.25 -9.25 11.32
N GLU A 52 -22.04 -9.80 10.13
CA GLU A 52 -22.27 -11.21 9.84
C GLU A 52 -21.01 -12.09 9.93
N LYS A 53 -19.80 -11.51 9.72
CA LYS A 53 -18.59 -12.29 9.45
C LYS A 53 -17.41 -12.06 10.38
N VAL A 54 -17.33 -10.92 11.05
CA VAL A 54 -16.15 -10.60 11.89
C VAL A 54 -16.02 -11.54 13.08
N SER A 55 -17.14 -11.93 13.73
CA SER A 55 -17.09 -12.83 14.88
C SER A 55 -16.52 -14.22 14.56
N GLU A 56 -16.68 -14.71 13.34
CA GLU A 56 -16.12 -15.99 12.89
C GLU A 56 -14.59 -15.92 12.74
N ASN A 57 -14.05 -14.72 12.46
CA ASN A 57 -12.64 -14.48 12.21
C ASN A 57 -11.89 -13.91 13.44
N ASP A 58 -12.58 -13.58 14.53
CA ASP A 58 -11.94 -13.18 15.78
C ASP A 58 -11.51 -14.41 16.59
N ASN A 59 -10.42 -15.03 16.17
CA ASN A 59 -9.88 -16.24 16.80
C ASN A 59 -8.34 -16.23 16.79
N LEU A 60 -7.73 -17.15 17.54
CA LEU A 60 -6.29 -17.21 17.75
C LEU A 60 -5.50 -17.41 16.44
N GLU A 61 -5.98 -18.26 15.54
CA GLU A 61 -5.29 -18.56 14.29
C GLU A 61 -5.26 -17.33 13.36
N VAL A 62 -6.36 -16.59 13.27
CA VAL A 62 -6.39 -15.33 12.54
C VAL A 62 -5.45 -14.31 13.18
N LYS A 63 -5.40 -14.19 14.51
CA LYS A 63 -4.47 -13.29 15.19
C LYS A 63 -3.01 -13.63 14.94
N LYS A 64 -2.64 -14.91 14.91
CA LYS A 64 -1.30 -15.36 14.51
C LYS A 64 -1.00 -15.00 13.05
N PHE A 65 -1.93 -15.28 12.16
CA PHE A 65 -1.80 -14.86 10.75
C PHE A 65 -1.61 -13.35 10.60
N LEU A 66 -2.38 -12.56 11.34
CA LEU A 66 -2.27 -11.10 11.35
C LEU A 66 -0.91 -10.64 11.86
N LEU A 67 -0.36 -11.26 12.92
CA LEU A 67 0.99 -10.97 13.39
C LEU A 67 2.02 -11.22 12.30
N GLY A 68 1.93 -12.37 11.62
CA GLY A 68 2.78 -12.73 10.48
C GLY A 68 2.57 -11.87 9.23
N SER A 69 1.53 -11.03 9.19
CA SER A 69 1.25 -10.09 8.09
C SER A 69 1.66 -8.65 8.39
N VAL A 70 2.19 -8.38 9.58
CA VAL A 70 2.64 -7.03 9.96
C VAL A 70 3.90 -6.65 9.20
N GLU A 71 3.92 -5.48 8.59
CA GLU A 71 5.14 -4.75 8.28
C GLU A 71 5.41 -3.77 9.43
N LEU A 72 6.34 -4.12 10.32
CA LEU A 72 6.71 -3.34 11.49
C LEU A 72 7.36 -2.03 11.04
N THR A 73 6.67 -0.92 11.26
CA THR A 73 6.95 0.35 10.60
C THR A 73 7.44 1.42 11.56
N THR A 74 8.55 2.07 11.23
CA THR A 74 8.96 3.33 11.84
C THR A 74 9.23 4.35 10.74
N LEU A 75 8.48 5.46 10.76
CA LEU A 75 8.56 6.56 9.78
C LEU A 75 8.44 7.90 10.51
N SER A 76 9.09 8.00 11.68
CA SER A 76 9.15 9.24 12.44
C SER A 76 10.26 10.15 11.92
N THR A 77 10.04 11.46 11.95
CA THR A 77 11.11 12.44 11.68
C THR A 77 12.24 12.41 12.73
N THR A 78 12.02 11.72 13.84
CA THR A 78 12.99 11.54 14.92
C THR A 78 13.62 10.15 14.96
N ASP A 79 13.49 9.36 13.89
CA ASP A 79 14.14 8.07 13.80
C ASP A 79 15.66 8.26 13.66
N THR A 80 16.40 7.42 14.34
CA THR A 80 17.87 7.37 14.34
C THR A 80 18.32 5.96 13.99
N GLU A 81 19.58 5.81 13.58
CA GLU A 81 20.18 4.49 13.34
C GLU A 81 20.03 3.57 14.57
N GLU A 82 20.23 4.10 15.78
CA GLU A 82 20.09 3.36 17.04
C GLU A 82 18.65 2.80 17.22
N LYS A 83 17.63 3.62 16.98
CA LYS A 83 16.23 3.16 17.07
C LYS A 83 15.86 2.11 16.02
N VAL A 84 16.37 2.28 14.80
CA VAL A 84 16.12 1.32 13.74
C VAL A 84 16.87 0.02 14.03
N LEU A 85 18.11 0.09 14.51
CA LEU A 85 18.86 -1.08 14.93
C LEU A 85 18.15 -1.84 16.08
N GLU A 86 17.66 -1.12 17.11
CA GLU A 86 16.86 -1.73 18.18
C GLU A 86 15.63 -2.48 17.64
N MET A 87 14.96 -1.93 16.64
CA MET A 87 13.82 -2.59 15.98
C MET A 87 14.26 -3.89 15.27
N VAL A 88 15.39 -3.88 14.56
CA VAL A 88 15.95 -5.07 13.90
C VAL A 88 16.33 -6.13 14.94
N GLU A 89 17.04 -5.74 16.00
CA GLU A 89 17.48 -6.65 17.08
C GLU A 89 16.30 -7.32 17.79
N LYS A 90 15.18 -6.61 17.96
CA LYS A 90 13.94 -7.20 18.49
C LYS A 90 13.42 -8.28 17.55
N VAL A 91 13.38 -8.03 16.26
CA VAL A 91 12.96 -9.05 15.28
C VAL A 91 13.92 -10.25 15.29
N ASN A 92 15.22 -10.04 15.33
CA ASN A 92 16.21 -11.13 15.40
C ASN A 92 16.03 -12.04 16.64
N ARG A 93 15.61 -11.45 17.78
CA ARG A 93 15.41 -12.23 19.02
C ARG A 93 14.04 -12.88 19.12
N PHE A 94 13.11 -12.56 18.23
CA PHE A 94 11.72 -12.99 18.35
C PHE A 94 11.58 -14.51 18.43
N ASP A 95 12.28 -15.27 17.59
CA ASP A 95 12.25 -16.74 17.59
C ASP A 95 12.71 -17.36 18.91
N SER A 96 13.68 -16.74 19.58
CA SER A 96 14.18 -17.26 20.86
C SER A 96 13.19 -17.05 22.01
N GLU A 97 12.33 -16.03 21.90
CA GLU A 97 11.35 -15.71 22.94
C GLU A 97 9.97 -16.29 22.63
N TYR A 98 9.62 -16.42 21.35
CA TYR A 98 8.31 -16.89 20.87
C TYR A 98 8.43 -17.91 19.72
N PRO A 99 9.07 -19.07 19.93
CA PRO A 99 9.43 -20.01 18.86
C PRO A 99 8.24 -20.61 18.10
N ASP A 100 7.03 -20.56 18.69
CA ASP A 100 5.80 -21.10 18.10
C ASP A 100 4.98 -20.04 17.35
N LEU A 101 5.47 -18.80 17.24
CA LEU A 101 4.78 -17.70 16.58
C LEU A 101 5.47 -17.30 15.29
N PRO A 102 4.69 -16.83 14.28
CA PRO A 102 5.28 -16.32 13.05
C PRO A 102 6.01 -15.00 13.29
N HIS A 103 7.13 -14.78 12.60
CA HIS A 103 7.73 -13.46 12.50
C HIS A 103 6.78 -12.44 11.88
N VAL A 104 7.05 -11.15 12.11
CA VAL A 104 6.47 -10.07 11.29
C VAL A 104 6.89 -10.26 9.82
N ALA A 105 6.07 -9.79 8.89
CA ALA A 105 6.33 -9.99 7.46
C ALA A 105 7.48 -9.13 6.94
N ALA A 106 7.70 -7.95 7.50
CA ALA A 106 8.75 -7.03 7.08
C ALA A 106 9.08 -5.98 8.15
N LEU A 107 10.25 -5.39 7.99
CA LEU A 107 10.63 -4.11 8.60
C LEU A 107 10.40 -3.00 7.57
N CYS A 108 9.82 -1.87 7.99
CA CYS A 108 9.55 -0.74 7.09
C CYS A 108 10.10 0.56 7.68
N ALA A 109 11.03 1.22 6.96
CA ALA A 109 11.67 2.45 7.37
C ALA A 109 11.99 3.39 6.19
N TYR A 110 12.55 4.56 6.48
CA TYR A 110 13.10 5.46 5.46
C TYR A 110 14.32 4.85 4.75
N PRO A 111 14.57 5.21 3.48
CA PRO A 111 15.61 4.56 2.66
C PRO A 111 17.04 4.77 3.18
N CYS A 112 17.30 5.82 3.94
CA CYS A 112 18.62 6.05 4.56
C CYS A 112 19.02 4.98 5.59
N PHE A 113 18.07 4.18 6.07
CA PHE A 113 18.31 3.08 7.02
C PHE A 113 18.38 1.69 6.35
N THR A 114 18.20 1.61 5.03
CA THR A 114 18.13 0.31 4.33
C THR A 114 19.35 -0.53 4.58
N LYS A 115 20.54 0.05 4.37
CA LYS A 115 21.79 -0.69 4.54
C LYS A 115 21.99 -1.18 5.98
N LEU A 116 21.64 -0.37 6.97
CA LEU A 116 21.67 -0.74 8.38
C LEU A 116 20.78 -1.97 8.63
N MET A 117 19.54 -1.94 8.14
CA MET A 117 18.61 -3.06 8.29
C MET A 117 19.12 -4.31 7.58
N ALA A 118 19.60 -4.18 6.34
CA ALA A 118 20.10 -5.31 5.54
C ALA A 118 21.36 -5.96 6.16
N ASP A 119 22.25 -5.16 6.72
CA ASP A 119 23.47 -5.65 7.35
C ASP A 119 23.22 -6.29 8.75
N SER A 120 22.09 -5.94 9.40
CA SER A 120 21.81 -6.32 10.80
C SER A 120 20.70 -7.35 10.95
N LEU A 121 19.87 -7.58 9.92
CA LEU A 121 18.78 -8.56 9.96
C LEU A 121 19.34 -9.96 9.79
N GLU A 122 19.16 -10.82 10.81
CA GLU A 122 19.75 -12.17 10.87
C GLU A 122 18.72 -13.28 10.58
N VAL A 123 17.42 -12.96 10.61
CA VAL A 123 16.34 -13.93 10.43
C VAL A 123 15.88 -14.00 8.98
N ASP A 124 15.60 -15.22 8.51
CA ASP A 124 15.05 -15.46 7.19
C ASP A 124 13.54 -15.16 7.12
N GLY A 125 13.06 -14.80 5.94
CA GLY A 125 11.62 -14.62 5.66
C GLY A 125 11.01 -13.32 6.15
N VAL A 126 11.82 -12.38 6.66
CA VAL A 126 11.41 -11.02 6.98
C VAL A 126 11.94 -10.07 5.90
N ASP A 127 11.04 -9.37 5.22
CA ASP A 127 11.40 -8.45 4.16
C ASP A 127 11.89 -7.10 4.69
N ILE A 128 12.62 -6.37 3.85
CA ILE A 128 13.01 -4.97 4.09
C ILE A 128 12.23 -4.10 3.12
N THR A 129 11.28 -3.35 3.67
CA THR A 129 10.45 -2.40 2.92
C THR A 129 10.95 -0.99 3.13
N ASN A 130 11.13 -0.23 2.05
CA ASN A 130 11.45 1.20 2.15
C ASN A 130 10.39 2.06 1.48
N VAL A 131 10.04 3.18 2.14
CA VAL A 131 9.25 4.23 1.51
C VAL A 131 10.18 5.09 0.65
N THR A 132 9.83 5.29 -0.62
CA THR A 132 10.64 6.08 -1.57
C THR A 132 9.76 7.01 -2.40
N GLY A 133 10.33 7.66 -3.41
CA GLY A 133 9.62 8.55 -4.31
C GLY A 133 9.18 9.85 -3.64
N ASN A 134 9.98 10.36 -2.69
CA ASN A 134 9.68 11.54 -1.89
C ASN A 134 8.45 11.33 -0.99
N PHE A 135 8.44 10.20 -0.26
CA PHE A 135 7.43 9.96 0.77
C PHE A 135 7.45 11.07 1.85
N PRO A 136 6.28 11.62 2.33
CA PRO A 136 4.92 11.14 2.02
C PRO A 136 4.23 11.86 0.87
N SER A 137 4.76 12.93 0.32
CA SER A 137 4.01 13.83 -0.58
C SER A 137 4.07 13.46 -2.07
N SER A 138 5.05 12.69 -2.49
CA SER A 138 5.33 12.41 -3.91
C SER A 138 5.61 13.67 -4.76
N GLN A 139 5.80 14.84 -4.15
CA GLN A 139 5.94 16.13 -4.84
C GLN A 139 7.41 16.53 -5.04
N THR A 140 8.10 15.82 -5.95
CA THR A 140 9.45 16.13 -6.40
C THR A 140 9.64 15.73 -7.86
N PHE A 141 10.81 15.96 -8.39
CA PHE A 141 11.18 15.56 -9.76
C PHE A 141 11.23 14.03 -9.89
N LEU A 142 10.82 13.53 -11.07
CA LEU A 142 10.80 12.08 -11.32
C LEU A 142 12.19 11.47 -11.20
N GLU A 143 13.22 12.15 -11.69
CA GLU A 143 14.62 11.72 -11.62
C GLU A 143 15.09 11.55 -10.17
N VAL A 144 14.64 12.41 -9.25
CA VAL A 144 14.95 12.27 -7.82
C VAL A 144 14.29 11.02 -7.24
N LYS A 145 13.03 10.75 -7.59
CA LYS A 145 12.31 9.55 -7.16
C LYS A 145 12.99 8.27 -7.66
N THR A 146 13.40 8.24 -8.92
CA THR A 146 14.07 7.07 -9.51
C THR A 146 15.42 6.81 -8.86
N ILE A 147 16.20 7.85 -8.60
CA ILE A 147 17.50 7.72 -7.91
C ILE A 147 17.31 7.22 -6.47
N GLU A 148 16.38 7.80 -5.71
CA GLU A 148 16.09 7.38 -4.34
C GLU A 148 15.69 5.90 -4.29
N THR A 149 14.79 5.47 -5.17
CA THR A 149 14.33 4.08 -5.28
C THR A 149 15.48 3.13 -5.65
N ALA A 150 16.30 3.50 -6.64
CA ALA A 150 17.45 2.69 -7.05
C ALA A 150 18.50 2.54 -5.93
N LEU A 151 18.73 3.58 -5.16
CA LEU A 151 19.64 3.54 -4.00
C LEU A 151 19.10 2.63 -2.89
N ALA A 152 17.81 2.70 -2.57
CA ALA A 152 17.19 1.82 -1.59
C ALA A 152 17.33 0.34 -1.98
N ILE A 153 17.06 0.00 -3.24
CA ILE A 153 17.21 -1.37 -3.75
C ILE A 153 18.68 -1.81 -3.71
N LYS A 154 19.60 -0.96 -4.14
CA LYS A 154 21.04 -1.25 -4.08
C LYS A 154 21.51 -1.54 -2.66
N ASP A 155 20.94 -0.86 -1.67
CA ASP A 155 21.30 -0.99 -0.26
C ASP A 155 20.60 -2.15 0.44
N GLY A 156 19.74 -2.92 -0.27
CA GLY A 156 19.15 -4.17 0.20
C GLY A 156 17.64 -4.14 0.46
N ALA A 157 16.91 -3.14 -0.04
CA ALA A 157 15.45 -3.18 0.01
C ALA A 157 14.91 -4.37 -0.80
N THR A 158 14.04 -5.17 -0.20
CA THR A 158 13.35 -6.29 -0.87
C THR A 158 11.93 -5.91 -1.31
N HIS A 159 11.38 -4.81 -0.78
CA HIS A 159 10.11 -4.22 -1.16
C HIS A 159 10.21 -2.68 -1.18
N ILE A 160 9.48 -2.04 -2.09
CA ILE A 160 9.42 -0.58 -2.20
C ILE A 160 7.98 -0.10 -2.06
N ASP A 161 7.75 0.89 -1.21
CA ASP A 161 6.47 1.60 -1.08
C ASP A 161 6.61 3.01 -1.65
N ILE A 162 5.90 3.34 -2.73
CA ILE A 162 5.86 4.70 -3.30
C ILE A 162 4.51 5.35 -3.04
N VAL A 163 4.44 6.68 -3.09
CA VAL A 163 3.16 7.40 -3.04
C VAL A 163 2.75 7.79 -4.46
N MET A 164 1.52 7.47 -4.84
CA MET A 164 0.90 7.98 -6.06
C MET A 164 0.98 9.52 -6.07
N PRO A 165 1.24 10.18 -7.20
CA PRO A 165 1.19 11.64 -7.27
C PRO A 165 -0.26 12.15 -7.15
N VAL A 166 -0.76 12.22 -5.91
CA VAL A 166 -2.16 12.53 -5.56
C VAL A 166 -2.64 13.84 -6.21
N GLY A 167 -1.80 14.87 -6.20
CA GLY A 167 -2.15 16.15 -6.84
C GLY A 167 -2.43 16.03 -8.34
N LYS A 168 -1.70 15.18 -9.07
CA LYS A 168 -1.98 14.87 -10.47
C LYS A 168 -3.30 14.13 -10.63
N PHE A 169 -3.54 13.12 -9.78
CA PHE A 169 -4.80 12.38 -9.79
C PHE A 169 -6.00 13.30 -9.58
N LEU A 170 -5.97 14.17 -8.57
CA LEU A 170 -7.05 15.10 -8.25
C LEU A 170 -7.28 16.15 -9.35
N SER A 171 -6.25 16.47 -10.15
CA SER A 171 -6.39 17.36 -11.31
C SER A 171 -6.87 16.65 -12.58
N GLY A 172 -7.04 15.33 -12.54
CA GLY A 172 -7.44 14.51 -13.69
C GLY A 172 -6.30 14.14 -14.64
N ASP A 173 -5.04 14.40 -14.26
CA ASP A 173 -3.85 13.99 -15.01
C ASP A 173 -3.53 12.51 -14.72
N TYR A 174 -4.40 11.60 -15.19
CA TYR A 174 -4.26 10.17 -14.98
C TYR A 174 -3.07 9.57 -15.72
N GLU A 175 -2.74 10.09 -16.91
CA GLU A 175 -1.53 9.69 -17.62
C GLU A 175 -0.28 10.00 -16.82
N GLY A 176 -0.14 11.23 -16.34
CA GLY A 176 1.01 11.62 -15.54
C GLY A 176 1.10 10.87 -14.20
N VAL A 177 -0.02 10.35 -13.67
CA VAL A 177 -0.03 9.41 -12.53
C VAL A 177 0.59 8.09 -12.95
N CYS A 178 0.08 7.50 -14.03
CA CYS A 178 0.52 6.19 -14.50
C CYS A 178 1.96 6.18 -14.99
N ASP A 179 2.38 7.21 -15.70
CA ASP A 179 3.78 7.40 -16.16
C ASP A 179 4.73 7.40 -14.96
N THR A 180 4.38 8.13 -13.88
CA THR A 180 5.21 8.17 -12.67
C THR A 180 5.32 6.80 -12.01
N ILE A 181 4.22 6.06 -11.90
CA ILE A 181 4.19 4.71 -11.30
C ILE A 181 4.96 3.73 -12.16
N ASN A 182 4.74 3.75 -13.48
CA ASN A 182 5.40 2.86 -14.43
C ASN A 182 6.92 3.07 -14.44
N GLU A 183 7.39 4.30 -14.46
CA GLU A 183 8.81 4.63 -14.42
C GLU A 183 9.47 4.09 -13.14
N LEU A 184 8.81 4.25 -11.99
CA LEU A 184 9.31 3.70 -10.72
C LEU A 184 9.25 2.17 -10.71
N LYS A 185 8.24 1.54 -11.32
CA LYS A 185 8.20 0.07 -11.46
C LYS A 185 9.34 -0.44 -12.33
N GLN A 186 9.71 0.25 -13.40
CA GLN A 186 10.87 -0.12 -14.20
C GLN A 186 12.17 -0.08 -13.39
N VAL A 187 12.33 0.91 -12.50
CA VAL A 187 13.47 0.99 -11.58
C VAL A 187 13.44 -0.17 -10.57
N CYS A 188 12.27 -0.55 -10.09
CA CYS A 188 12.12 -1.67 -9.15
C CYS A 188 12.44 -3.03 -9.78
N GLY A 189 12.22 -3.20 -11.09
CA GLY A 189 12.42 -4.48 -11.77
C GLY A 189 11.60 -5.59 -11.10
N ASP A 190 12.30 -6.61 -10.59
CA ASP A 190 11.68 -7.76 -9.90
C ASP A 190 11.32 -7.48 -8.43
N VAL A 191 11.79 -6.35 -7.86
CA VAL A 191 11.44 -5.95 -6.49
C VAL A 191 9.97 -5.52 -6.45
N PRO A 192 9.13 -6.15 -5.58
CA PRO A 192 7.74 -5.78 -5.47
C PRO A 192 7.55 -4.32 -5.05
N MET A 193 6.70 -3.63 -5.80
CA MET A 193 6.37 -2.23 -5.58
C MET A 193 4.94 -2.07 -5.08
N LYS A 194 4.77 -1.38 -3.95
CA LYS A 194 3.46 -1.04 -3.40
C LYS A 194 3.17 0.44 -3.66
N VAL A 195 2.00 0.72 -4.21
CA VAL A 195 1.56 2.09 -4.49
C VAL A 195 0.58 2.55 -3.41
N ILE A 196 0.98 3.58 -2.67
CA ILE A 196 0.15 4.25 -1.67
C ILE A 196 -0.81 5.19 -2.39
N LEU A 197 -2.11 4.95 -2.24
CA LEU A 197 -3.16 5.74 -2.88
C LEU A 197 -3.48 7.02 -2.12
N GLU A 198 -3.19 7.07 -0.82
CA GLU A 198 -3.60 8.12 0.14
C GLU A 198 -5.13 8.28 0.14
N THR A 199 -5.81 7.19 0.46
CA THR A 199 -7.28 7.06 0.33
C THR A 199 -8.08 8.12 1.06
N GLY A 200 -7.52 8.68 2.15
CA GLY A 200 -8.15 9.76 2.90
C GLY A 200 -8.29 11.07 2.12
N ASP A 201 -7.40 11.32 1.15
CA ASP A 201 -7.39 12.53 0.33
C ASP A 201 -8.18 12.38 -0.98
N LEU A 202 -8.55 11.15 -1.36
CA LEU A 202 -9.30 10.89 -2.60
C LEU A 202 -10.79 11.22 -2.49
N GLY A 203 -11.31 11.31 -1.29
CA GLY A 203 -12.61 11.89 -0.97
C GLY A 203 -13.84 10.99 -1.14
N ASN A 204 -13.84 9.96 -2.01
CA ASN A 204 -14.97 9.05 -2.21
C ASN A 204 -14.57 7.70 -2.81
N ALA A 205 -15.48 6.74 -2.74
CA ALA A 205 -15.31 5.37 -3.20
C ALA A 205 -14.94 5.27 -4.70
N SER A 206 -15.57 6.06 -5.54
CA SER A 206 -15.30 6.09 -6.99
C SER A 206 -13.86 6.50 -7.28
N ALA A 207 -13.34 7.53 -6.59
CA ALA A 207 -11.96 7.99 -6.74
C ALA A 207 -10.97 6.94 -6.23
N ILE A 208 -11.24 6.27 -5.09
CA ILE A 208 -10.42 5.18 -4.57
C ILE A 208 -10.35 4.01 -5.56
N LYS A 209 -11.50 3.62 -6.14
CA LYS A 209 -11.55 2.56 -7.15
C LYS A 209 -10.76 2.93 -8.40
N THR A 210 -10.92 4.16 -8.89
CA THR A 210 -10.18 4.68 -10.06
C THR A 210 -8.68 4.67 -9.81
N ALA A 211 -8.22 5.21 -8.69
CA ALA A 211 -6.81 5.24 -8.30
C ALA A 211 -6.23 3.83 -8.15
N SER A 212 -7.00 2.89 -7.59
CA SER A 212 -6.62 1.48 -7.47
C SER A 212 -6.36 0.85 -8.84
N LEU A 213 -7.30 1.00 -9.77
CA LEU A 213 -7.19 0.45 -11.12
C LEU A 213 -6.03 1.06 -11.90
N LEU A 214 -5.89 2.40 -11.89
CA LEU A 214 -4.77 3.09 -12.55
C LEU A 214 -3.43 2.59 -12.02
N SER A 215 -3.28 2.48 -10.70
CA SER A 215 -2.04 2.00 -10.09
C SER A 215 -1.69 0.57 -10.49
N MET A 216 -2.68 -0.32 -10.55
CA MET A 216 -2.49 -1.70 -10.99
C MET A 216 -2.12 -1.81 -12.47
N TYR A 217 -2.78 -1.05 -13.34
CA TYR A 217 -2.42 -1.00 -14.77
C TYR A 217 -1.06 -0.35 -15.02
N ALA A 218 -0.63 0.55 -14.16
CA ALA A 218 0.71 1.16 -14.22
C ALA A 218 1.82 0.27 -13.63
N GLY A 219 1.50 -0.96 -13.17
CA GLY A 219 2.48 -1.95 -12.76
C GLY A 219 2.68 -2.11 -11.25
N ALA A 220 1.76 -1.62 -10.41
CA ALA A 220 1.80 -1.89 -8.98
C ALA A 220 1.64 -3.40 -8.69
N ASP A 221 2.52 -3.96 -7.87
CA ASP A 221 2.38 -5.34 -7.35
C ASP A 221 1.43 -5.38 -6.14
N TYR A 222 1.32 -4.25 -5.44
CA TYR A 222 0.38 -4.04 -4.33
C TYR A 222 -0.21 -2.64 -4.42
N ILE A 223 -1.42 -2.50 -3.88
CA ILE A 223 -1.97 -1.19 -3.53
C ILE A 223 -2.06 -1.05 -2.01
N LYS A 224 -1.67 0.13 -1.51
CA LYS A 224 -1.63 0.46 -0.09
C LYS A 224 -2.55 1.65 0.19
N THR A 225 -3.24 1.63 1.33
CA THR A 225 -4.23 2.69 1.62
C THR A 225 -3.57 4.05 1.81
N SER A 226 -2.58 4.16 2.69
CA SER A 226 -2.19 5.47 3.26
C SER A 226 -0.72 5.54 3.64
N THR A 227 -0.20 6.76 3.72
CA THR A 227 1.12 7.06 4.30
C THR A 227 1.13 6.97 5.83
N GLY A 228 -0.02 7.18 6.47
CA GLY A 228 -0.13 7.38 7.92
C GLY A 228 0.32 8.77 8.38
N LYS A 229 0.49 9.73 7.44
CA LYS A 229 0.88 11.13 7.72
C LYS A 229 -0.29 12.09 7.57
N GLU A 230 -1.36 11.65 6.90
CA GLU A 230 -2.58 12.42 6.75
C GLU A 230 -3.59 12.10 7.87
N LYS A 231 -4.59 12.97 8.00
CA LYS A 231 -5.59 12.91 9.07
C LYS A 231 -6.42 11.63 9.02
N ILE A 232 -6.79 11.19 7.81
CA ILE A 232 -7.55 9.98 7.56
C ILE A 232 -6.64 8.97 6.90
N SER A 233 -6.53 7.79 7.50
CA SER A 233 -5.74 6.68 6.98
C SER A 233 -6.66 5.52 6.53
N ALA A 234 -6.25 4.26 6.73
CA ALA A 234 -7.06 3.10 6.38
C ALA A 234 -8.43 3.12 7.07
N THR A 235 -9.48 2.82 6.31
CA THR A 235 -10.84 2.59 6.81
C THR A 235 -11.39 1.28 6.24
N PRO A 236 -12.36 0.62 6.89
CA PRO A 236 -13.01 -0.57 6.34
C PRO A 236 -13.59 -0.32 4.94
N GLU A 237 -14.14 0.88 4.69
CA GLU A 237 -14.70 1.27 3.41
C GLU A 237 -13.61 1.37 2.33
N SER A 238 -12.48 2.02 2.61
CA SER A 238 -11.37 2.11 1.65
C SER A 238 -10.79 0.74 1.32
N VAL A 239 -10.60 -0.11 2.33
CA VAL A 239 -10.13 -1.50 2.15
C VAL A 239 -11.11 -2.30 1.30
N TYR A 240 -12.42 -2.18 1.54
CA TYR A 240 -13.45 -2.86 0.76
C TYR A 240 -13.42 -2.44 -0.72
N VAL A 241 -13.35 -1.15 -1.01
CA VAL A 241 -13.28 -0.64 -2.39
C VAL A 241 -12.01 -1.12 -3.11
N MET A 242 -10.88 -1.09 -2.41
CA MET A 242 -9.61 -1.60 -2.96
C MET A 242 -9.68 -3.10 -3.24
N CYS A 243 -10.29 -3.89 -2.35
CA CYS A 243 -10.52 -5.32 -2.58
C CYS A 243 -11.42 -5.56 -3.82
N GLN A 244 -12.49 -4.78 -3.99
CA GLN A 244 -13.33 -4.87 -5.19
C GLN A 244 -12.54 -4.57 -6.47
N ALA A 245 -11.72 -3.52 -6.46
CA ALA A 245 -10.87 -3.16 -7.59
C ALA A 245 -9.86 -4.28 -7.92
N ILE A 246 -9.20 -4.86 -6.91
CA ILE A 246 -8.28 -5.99 -7.07
C ILE A 246 -9.00 -7.20 -7.66
N LYS A 247 -10.20 -7.52 -7.14
CA LYS A 247 -10.98 -8.65 -7.65
C LYS A 247 -11.34 -8.48 -9.12
N GLU A 248 -11.91 -7.34 -9.47
CA GLU A 248 -12.31 -7.07 -10.86
C GLU A 248 -11.11 -7.03 -11.80
N TYR A 249 -9.97 -6.48 -11.36
CA TYR A 249 -8.72 -6.50 -12.11
C TYR A 249 -8.21 -7.93 -12.32
N TYR A 250 -8.19 -8.74 -11.26
CA TYR A 250 -7.80 -10.14 -11.35
C TYR A 250 -8.72 -10.95 -12.26
N ASP A 251 -10.03 -10.76 -12.17
CA ASP A 251 -11.02 -11.47 -13.01
C ASP A 251 -10.83 -11.15 -14.50
N LYS A 252 -10.28 -9.98 -14.85
CA LYS A 252 -10.01 -9.56 -16.23
C LYS A 252 -8.63 -9.93 -16.74
N THR A 253 -7.61 -9.82 -15.90
CA THR A 253 -6.21 -9.93 -16.32
C THR A 253 -5.53 -11.22 -15.89
N GLY A 254 -6.06 -11.91 -14.88
CA GLY A 254 -5.41 -13.03 -14.21
C GLY A 254 -4.22 -12.64 -13.32
N ILE A 255 -3.90 -11.35 -13.21
CA ILE A 255 -2.77 -10.85 -12.40
C ILE A 255 -3.23 -10.64 -10.97
N GLN A 256 -2.58 -11.32 -10.02
CA GLN A 256 -2.86 -11.18 -8.59
C GLN A 256 -2.09 -9.98 -8.02
N ILE A 257 -2.80 -9.10 -7.33
CA ILE A 257 -2.26 -7.88 -6.69
C ILE A 257 -2.44 -7.99 -5.18
N GLY A 258 -1.41 -7.62 -4.44
CA GLY A 258 -1.45 -7.59 -2.98
C GLY A 258 -2.15 -6.35 -2.42
N LEU A 259 -2.56 -6.45 -1.16
CA LEU A 259 -3.19 -5.36 -0.41
C LEU A 259 -2.43 -5.05 0.87
N LYS A 260 -2.23 -3.76 1.14
CA LYS A 260 -1.62 -3.29 2.41
C LYS A 260 -2.44 -2.15 3.03
N PRO A 261 -3.38 -2.43 3.93
CA PRO A 261 -3.89 -1.40 4.84
C PRO A 261 -2.75 -0.82 5.69
N ALA A 262 -2.71 0.49 5.86
CA ALA A 262 -1.68 1.16 6.64
C ALA A 262 -2.17 2.46 7.26
N GLY A 263 -1.67 2.77 8.47
CA GLY A 263 -2.08 3.90 9.26
C GLY A 263 -3.47 3.73 9.88
N GLY A 264 -3.64 4.24 11.09
CA GLY A 264 -4.93 4.21 11.78
C GLY A 264 -5.39 2.83 12.30
N ILE A 265 -4.59 1.78 12.19
CA ILE A 265 -4.91 0.45 12.72
C ILE A 265 -4.56 0.43 14.21
N ASN A 266 -5.53 0.74 15.05
CA ASN A 266 -5.28 1.03 16.47
C ASN A 266 -5.61 -0.14 17.39
N THR A 267 -6.44 -1.09 16.96
CA THR A 267 -6.90 -2.24 17.74
C THR A 267 -6.71 -3.53 16.96
N VAL A 268 -6.67 -4.66 17.67
CA VAL A 268 -6.68 -5.99 17.04
C VAL A 268 -7.95 -6.20 16.23
N MET A 269 -9.07 -5.67 16.70
CA MET A 269 -10.35 -5.75 15.99
C MET A 269 -10.31 -5.02 14.64
N ASP A 270 -9.63 -3.88 14.52
CA ASP A 270 -9.46 -3.21 13.21
C ASP A 270 -8.77 -4.15 12.21
N ALA A 271 -7.72 -4.85 12.65
CA ALA A 271 -7.00 -5.82 11.81
C ALA A 271 -7.86 -7.03 11.43
N VAL A 272 -8.66 -7.54 12.38
CA VAL A 272 -9.62 -8.63 12.13
C VAL A 272 -10.68 -8.21 11.12
N ILE A 273 -11.18 -6.97 11.21
CA ILE A 273 -12.14 -6.42 10.24
C ILE A 273 -11.51 -6.37 8.84
N TYR A 274 -10.28 -5.87 8.69
CA TYR A 274 -9.61 -5.81 7.38
C TYR A 274 -9.36 -7.21 6.81
N CYS A 275 -8.90 -8.15 7.62
CA CYS A 275 -8.73 -9.54 7.23
C CYS A 275 -10.06 -10.16 6.76
N THR A 276 -11.14 -9.90 7.50
CA THR A 276 -12.48 -10.38 7.15
C THR A 276 -12.96 -9.82 5.82
N ILE A 277 -12.76 -8.53 5.57
CA ILE A 277 -13.10 -7.90 4.27
C ILE A 277 -12.33 -8.55 3.13
N VAL A 278 -11.02 -8.76 3.30
CA VAL A 278 -10.18 -9.44 2.30
C VAL A 278 -10.70 -10.86 2.03
N LYS A 279 -11.02 -11.62 3.07
CA LYS A 279 -11.56 -12.98 2.96
C LYS A 279 -12.88 -13.01 2.17
N GLU A 280 -13.81 -12.14 2.52
CA GLU A 280 -15.15 -12.11 1.92
C GLU A 280 -15.15 -11.60 0.46
N VAL A 281 -14.26 -10.66 0.12
CA VAL A 281 -14.23 -10.07 -1.23
C VAL A 281 -13.28 -10.79 -2.17
N LEU A 282 -12.06 -11.10 -1.70
CA LEU A 282 -10.99 -11.66 -2.51
C LEU A 282 -10.85 -13.19 -2.36
N GLY A 283 -11.27 -13.73 -1.21
CA GLY A 283 -11.14 -15.14 -0.88
C GLY A 283 -9.81 -15.50 -0.20
N GLU A 284 -9.75 -16.74 0.29
CA GLU A 284 -8.67 -17.23 1.15
C GLU A 284 -7.28 -17.22 0.47
N LYS A 285 -7.22 -17.28 -0.86
CA LYS A 285 -5.94 -17.25 -1.56
C LYS A 285 -5.16 -15.94 -1.41
N TRP A 286 -5.80 -14.86 -0.98
CA TRP A 286 -5.14 -13.60 -0.59
C TRP A 286 -4.69 -13.57 0.87
N LEU A 287 -5.20 -14.49 1.70
CA LEU A 287 -4.82 -14.55 3.12
C LEU A 287 -3.48 -15.30 3.29
N THR A 288 -2.45 -14.74 2.74
CA THR A 288 -1.06 -15.12 2.98
C THR A 288 -0.26 -13.87 3.37
N ASN A 289 0.80 -14.03 4.12
CA ASN A 289 1.68 -12.91 4.49
C ASN A 289 2.43 -12.30 3.30
N TYR A 290 2.33 -12.91 2.12
CA TYR A 290 2.80 -12.32 0.87
C TYR A 290 1.75 -11.37 0.27
N TRP A 291 0.47 -11.77 0.17
CA TRP A 291 -0.57 -10.97 -0.51
C TRP A 291 -1.32 -9.99 0.38
N PHE A 292 -1.33 -10.24 1.70
CA PHE A 292 -1.95 -9.35 2.68
C PHE A 292 -0.92 -8.88 3.70
N ARG A 293 -0.70 -7.59 3.76
CA ARG A 293 0.23 -6.93 4.66
C ARG A 293 -0.48 -5.82 5.44
N MET A 294 0.04 -5.46 6.60
CA MET A 294 -0.46 -4.34 7.40
C MET A 294 0.70 -3.46 7.84
N GLY A 295 0.67 -2.18 7.44
CA GLY A 295 1.69 -1.20 7.85
C GLY A 295 1.34 -0.61 9.20
N THR A 296 2.06 -1.00 10.24
CA THR A 296 1.77 -0.58 11.62
C THR A 296 3.01 -0.71 12.52
N SER A 297 2.95 -0.05 13.70
CA SER A 297 3.91 -0.23 14.78
C SER A 297 3.22 -0.74 16.05
N ARG A 298 2.25 0.02 16.57
CA ARG A 298 1.58 -0.26 17.85
C ARG A 298 0.81 -1.57 17.85
N LEU A 299 0.14 -1.91 16.75
CA LEU A 299 -0.69 -3.11 16.65
C LEU A 299 0.11 -4.39 16.91
N THR A 300 1.39 -4.44 16.58
CA THR A 300 2.24 -5.64 16.73
C THR A 300 2.26 -6.12 18.19
N ASN A 301 2.46 -5.20 19.13
CA ASN A 301 2.41 -5.53 20.57
C ASN A 301 1.00 -5.91 21.05
N LEU A 302 -0.04 -5.31 20.50
CA LEU A 302 -1.42 -5.65 20.84
C LEU A 302 -1.79 -7.07 20.37
N LEU A 303 -1.41 -7.43 19.14
CA LEU A 303 -1.58 -8.78 18.61
C LEU A 303 -0.82 -9.80 19.45
N LEU A 304 0.46 -9.54 19.72
CA LEU A 304 1.27 -10.44 20.54
C LEU A 304 0.66 -10.62 21.94
N SER A 305 0.22 -9.53 22.57
CA SER A 305 -0.42 -9.58 23.89
C SER A 305 -1.68 -10.43 23.91
N GLU A 306 -2.54 -10.31 22.90
CA GLU A 306 -3.76 -11.13 22.81
C GLU A 306 -3.45 -12.60 22.49
N ILE A 307 -2.43 -12.88 21.69
CA ILE A 307 -2.00 -14.24 21.34
C ILE A 307 -1.47 -14.97 22.57
N ILE A 308 -0.62 -14.32 23.37
CA ILE A 308 -0.01 -14.95 24.56
C ILE A 308 -0.85 -14.82 25.84
N GLY A 309 -1.94 -14.02 25.80
CA GLY A 309 -2.82 -13.79 26.93
C GLY A 309 -2.26 -12.92 28.06
N THR A 310 -1.17 -12.17 27.77
CA THR A 310 -0.51 -11.29 28.75
C THR A 310 -0.02 -10.02 28.05
N GLU A 311 -0.21 -8.85 28.67
CA GLU A 311 0.28 -7.60 28.11
C GLU A 311 1.81 -7.63 27.92
N THR A 312 2.26 -7.31 26.72
CA THR A 312 3.68 -7.22 26.39
C THR A 312 3.99 -5.98 25.54
N LYS A 313 5.25 -5.53 25.64
CA LYS A 313 5.83 -4.43 24.86
C LYS A 313 7.15 -4.88 24.26
N PHE A 314 7.12 -5.99 23.56
CA PHE A 314 8.31 -6.61 22.97
C PHE A 314 8.88 -5.78 21.81
N PHE A 315 8.00 -5.36 20.88
CA PHE A 315 8.37 -4.54 19.71
C PHE A 315 8.40 -3.04 20.03
#